data_bf45d1b6ee15d378a02279f194fbc0fe
#
_entry.id   bf45d1b6ee15d378a02279f194fbc0fe
#
_cell.length_a   1.000
_cell.length_b   1.000
_cell.length_c   1.000
_cell.angle_alpha   90.00
_cell.angle_beta   90.00
_cell.angle_gamma   90.00
#
_symmetry.space_group_name_H-M   'P 1'
#
loop_
_entity.id
_entity.type
_entity.pdbx_description
1 polymer ?
#
loop_
_entity_poly.entity_id
_entity_poly.type
_entity_poly.pdbx_seq_one_letter_code
_entity_poly.pdbx_strand_id
1 'polypeptide(L)'
;MAGGVLTNPITKERFVRLPAPPDRLRIEVQAPPDMVRPPLHLHRHSAESFQIRDGRATLLIGGVERVLRQADSLEAAPGTPHTWWNSGDGLLRFVTEFRPALRMQSFFETLCGLAAEGRKPELMQIAASAPLWDTYLASPPVVVQRALFALIRPFAWARGYRARYARFDGTFGEPLEPA
;
A
#
# COMPACT_ATOMS: atom_id res chain seq x y z
N MET A 1 19.17 -14.23 0.53
CA MET A 1 18.04 -13.36 0.91
C MET A 1 16.83 -13.86 0.15
N ALA A 2 15.69 -14.09 0.80
CA ALA A 2 14.46 -14.47 0.10
C ALA A 2 14.00 -13.25 -0.71
N GLY A 3 14.28 -13.25 -2.01
CA GLY A 3 13.92 -12.16 -2.89
C GLY A 3 12.41 -11.99 -3.00
N GLY A 4 11.95 -10.77 -3.24
CA GLY A 4 10.60 -10.47 -3.69
C GLY A 4 9.46 -10.60 -2.67
N VAL A 5 9.73 -10.79 -1.37
CA VAL A 5 8.66 -11.01 -0.37
C VAL A 5 8.81 -10.08 0.83
N LEU A 6 7.71 -9.42 1.19
CA LEU A 6 7.55 -8.67 2.44
C LEU A 6 6.37 -9.24 3.25
N THR A 7 6.43 -9.11 4.56
CA THR A 7 5.33 -9.46 5.47
C THR A 7 5.08 -8.32 6.43
N ASN A 8 3.83 -7.98 6.65
CA ASN A 8 3.43 -7.02 7.66
C ASN A 8 2.80 -7.77 8.85
N PRO A 9 3.51 -7.95 9.96
CA PRO A 9 2.99 -8.71 11.10
C PRO A 9 1.84 -8.03 11.82
N ILE A 10 1.63 -6.72 11.62
CA ILE A 10 0.54 -5.96 12.25
C ILE A 10 -0.75 -6.12 11.47
N THR A 11 -0.69 -5.98 10.13
CA THR A 11 -1.87 -6.11 9.25
C THR A 11 -2.08 -7.53 8.76
N LYS A 12 -1.09 -8.42 8.99
CA LYS A 12 -1.08 -9.85 8.65
C LYS A 12 -1.01 -10.15 7.14
N GLU A 13 -0.69 -9.16 6.35
CA GLU A 13 -0.55 -9.31 4.91
C GLU A 13 0.84 -9.81 4.53
N ARG A 14 0.89 -10.55 3.44
CA ARG A 14 2.11 -10.94 2.75
C ARG A 14 2.09 -10.38 1.34
N PHE A 15 3.17 -9.75 0.94
CA PHE A 15 3.36 -9.11 -0.35
C PHE A 15 4.44 -9.83 -1.13
N VAL A 16 4.14 -10.25 -2.36
CA VAL A 16 5.09 -10.89 -3.27
C VAL A 16 5.27 -9.97 -4.48
N ARG A 17 6.48 -9.47 -4.69
CA ARG A 17 6.79 -8.64 -5.85
C ARG A 17 6.80 -9.49 -7.11
N LEU A 18 6.07 -9.05 -8.14
CA LEU A 18 5.97 -9.70 -9.42
C LEU A 18 6.74 -8.92 -10.50
N PRO A 19 7.18 -9.59 -11.59
CA PRO A 19 7.75 -8.90 -12.75
C PRO A 19 6.77 -7.86 -13.32
N ALA A 20 7.32 -6.68 -13.67
CA ALA A 20 6.56 -5.58 -14.25
C ALA A 20 7.48 -4.67 -15.07
N PRO A 21 6.94 -3.91 -16.05
CA PRO A 21 7.67 -2.82 -16.69
C PRO A 21 8.23 -1.82 -15.67
N PRO A 22 9.29 -1.05 -16.02
CA PRO A 22 9.99 -0.17 -15.08
C PRO A 22 9.13 0.93 -14.44
N ASP A 23 8.05 1.36 -15.13
CA ASP A 23 7.11 2.37 -14.65
C ASP A 23 5.97 1.81 -13.79
N ARG A 24 5.97 0.50 -13.52
CA ARG A 24 4.91 -0.21 -12.78
C ARG A 24 5.48 -0.98 -11.59
N LEU A 25 4.65 -1.12 -10.59
CA LEU A 25 4.89 -2.04 -9.49
C LEU A 25 3.71 -3.02 -9.41
N ARG A 26 3.99 -4.30 -9.57
CA ARG A 26 3.02 -5.39 -9.41
C ARG A 26 3.35 -6.20 -8.19
N ILE A 27 2.32 -6.46 -7.40
CA ILE A 27 2.44 -7.17 -6.13
C ILE A 27 1.28 -8.16 -6.02
N GLU A 28 1.58 -9.42 -5.75
CA GLU A 28 0.57 -10.34 -5.24
C GLU A 28 0.42 -10.09 -3.73
N VAL A 29 -0.79 -9.80 -3.32
CA VAL A 29 -1.18 -9.62 -1.92
C VAL A 29 -1.88 -10.87 -1.44
N GLN A 30 -1.45 -11.37 -0.29
CA GLN A 30 -2.09 -12.47 0.42
C GLN A 30 -2.59 -11.93 1.77
N ALA A 31 -3.90 -11.97 1.98
CA ALA A 31 -4.55 -11.36 3.12
C ALA A 31 -5.49 -12.35 3.82
N PRO A 32 -5.28 -12.67 5.09
CA PRO A 32 -6.17 -13.54 5.85
C PRO A 32 -7.51 -12.84 6.15
N PRO A 33 -8.56 -13.57 6.58
CA PRO A 33 -9.87 -12.98 6.90
C PRO A 33 -9.81 -11.94 8.02
N ASP A 34 -8.90 -12.09 8.96
CA ASP A 34 -8.70 -11.23 10.13
C ASP A 34 -7.65 -10.12 9.91
N MET A 35 -7.37 -9.78 8.66
CA MET A 35 -6.48 -8.69 8.31
C MET A 35 -6.97 -7.34 8.84
N VAL A 36 -6.05 -6.42 9.11
CA VAL A 36 -6.40 -5.03 9.41
C VAL A 36 -6.66 -4.29 8.11
N ARG A 37 -7.89 -3.83 7.92
CA ARG A 37 -8.29 -3.09 6.73
C ARG A 37 -7.45 -1.82 6.54
N PRO A 38 -6.91 -1.55 5.34
CA PRO A 38 -6.30 -0.27 5.03
C PRO A 38 -7.29 0.89 5.22
N PRO A 39 -6.85 2.05 5.71
CA PRO A 39 -7.72 3.22 5.78
C PRO A 39 -8.20 3.63 4.38
N LEU A 40 -9.35 4.31 4.29
CA LEU A 40 -9.81 4.90 3.04
C LEU A 40 -8.79 5.96 2.59
N HIS A 41 -8.17 5.75 1.44
CA HIS A 41 -7.05 6.55 0.93
C HIS A 41 -7.17 6.76 -0.58
N LEU A 42 -6.28 7.58 -1.11
CA LEU A 42 -6.17 7.83 -2.55
C LEU A 42 -4.71 8.03 -2.95
N HIS A 43 -4.40 7.73 -4.20
CA HIS A 43 -3.16 8.09 -4.88
C HIS A 43 -3.46 9.21 -5.86
N ARG A 44 -2.69 10.32 -5.79
CA ARG A 44 -2.98 11.49 -6.63
C ARG A 44 -2.64 11.28 -8.10
N HIS A 45 -1.58 10.53 -8.36
CA HIS A 45 -0.97 10.41 -9.70
C HIS A 45 -0.90 8.97 -10.18
N SER A 46 -1.03 7.98 -9.28
CA SER A 46 -1.03 6.56 -9.62
C SER A 46 -2.45 6.02 -9.71
N ALA A 47 -2.74 5.24 -10.74
CA ALA A 47 -3.86 4.31 -10.73
C ALA A 47 -3.45 3.07 -9.93
N GLU A 48 -4.40 2.46 -9.22
CA GLU A 48 -4.24 1.17 -8.57
C GLU A 48 -5.28 0.19 -9.10
N SER A 49 -4.84 -0.90 -9.73
CA SER A 49 -5.71 -1.96 -10.18
C SER A 49 -5.67 -3.15 -9.23
N PHE A 50 -6.77 -3.90 -9.18
CA PHE A 50 -6.94 -5.08 -8.36
C PHE A 50 -7.42 -6.22 -9.25
N GLN A 51 -6.75 -7.36 -9.24
CA GLN A 51 -7.15 -8.57 -9.96
C GLN A 51 -7.19 -9.75 -8.99
N ILE A 52 -8.38 -10.28 -8.73
CA ILE A 52 -8.56 -11.35 -7.76
C ILE A 52 -8.05 -12.68 -8.37
N ARG A 53 -7.19 -13.37 -7.63
CA ARG A 53 -6.64 -14.67 -7.98
C ARG A 53 -7.37 -15.80 -7.27
N ASP A 54 -7.73 -15.57 -6.01
CA ASP A 54 -8.45 -16.54 -5.19
C ASP A 54 -9.13 -15.84 -4.01
N GLY A 55 -10.23 -16.39 -3.52
CA GLY A 55 -11.00 -15.85 -2.42
C GLY A 55 -12.01 -14.77 -2.84
N ARG A 56 -12.39 -13.92 -1.89
CA ARG A 56 -13.40 -12.88 -2.07
C ARG A 56 -12.94 -11.58 -1.41
N ALA A 57 -12.86 -10.52 -2.19
CA ALA A 57 -12.58 -9.18 -1.72
C ALA A 57 -13.83 -8.29 -1.81
N THR A 58 -13.98 -7.37 -0.89
CA THR A 58 -14.83 -6.19 -1.08
C THR A 58 -13.94 -4.98 -1.26
N LEU A 59 -14.21 -4.20 -2.33
CA LEU A 59 -13.54 -2.94 -2.62
C LEU A 59 -14.56 -1.81 -2.48
N LEU A 60 -14.17 -0.75 -1.79
CA LEU A 60 -14.90 0.52 -1.77
C LEU A 60 -14.11 1.50 -2.64
N ILE A 61 -14.65 1.90 -3.80
CA ILE A 61 -14.01 2.81 -4.75
C ILE A 61 -14.98 3.93 -5.10
N GLY A 62 -14.57 5.19 -4.88
CA GLY A 62 -15.41 6.36 -5.18
C GLY A 62 -16.75 6.35 -4.45
N GLY A 63 -16.81 5.77 -3.25
CA GLY A 63 -18.03 5.65 -2.46
C GLY A 63 -18.94 4.46 -2.84
N VAL A 64 -18.53 3.62 -3.80
CA VAL A 64 -19.32 2.45 -4.25
C VAL A 64 -18.63 1.16 -3.82
N GLU A 65 -19.34 0.31 -3.09
CA GLU A 65 -18.85 -1.04 -2.75
C GLU A 65 -19.06 -2.02 -3.91
N ARG A 66 -18.03 -2.83 -4.14
CA ARG A 66 -18.03 -3.93 -5.11
C ARG A 66 -17.45 -5.19 -4.47
N VAL A 67 -18.17 -6.28 -4.57
CA VAL A 67 -17.66 -7.61 -4.17
C VAL A 67 -17.03 -8.26 -5.39
N LEU A 68 -15.76 -8.59 -5.30
CA LEU A 68 -14.98 -9.23 -6.34
C LEU A 68 -14.63 -10.66 -5.95
N ARG A 69 -14.63 -11.55 -6.95
CA ARG A 69 -14.28 -12.97 -6.85
C ARG A 69 -13.16 -13.30 -7.82
N GLN A 70 -12.73 -14.53 -7.84
CA GLN A 70 -11.70 -15.02 -8.77
C GLN A 70 -11.99 -14.59 -10.21
N ALA A 71 -10.96 -14.11 -10.89
CA ALA A 71 -10.92 -13.53 -12.24
C ALA A 71 -11.54 -12.13 -12.38
N ASP A 72 -12.24 -11.61 -11.38
CA ASP A 72 -12.71 -10.21 -11.39
C ASP A 72 -11.54 -9.23 -11.27
N SER A 73 -11.71 -8.07 -11.89
CA SER A 73 -10.75 -6.95 -11.77
C SER A 73 -11.47 -5.62 -11.66
N LEU A 74 -10.82 -4.67 -10.98
CA LEU A 74 -11.30 -3.31 -10.83
C LEU A 74 -10.11 -2.35 -10.70
N GLU A 75 -10.28 -1.11 -11.14
CA GLU A 75 -9.23 -0.08 -11.04
C GLU A 75 -9.76 1.16 -10.31
N ALA A 76 -8.97 1.66 -9.39
CA ALA A 76 -9.12 3.00 -8.81
C ALA A 76 -8.26 3.96 -9.63
N ALA A 77 -8.91 4.88 -10.35
CA ALA A 77 -8.22 5.92 -11.09
C ALA A 77 -7.49 6.90 -10.14
N PRO A 78 -6.47 7.63 -10.62
CA PRO A 78 -5.80 8.66 -9.83
C PRO A 78 -6.80 9.62 -9.17
N GLY A 79 -6.60 9.92 -7.90
CA GLY A 79 -7.47 10.79 -7.11
C GLY A 79 -8.74 10.16 -6.58
N THR A 80 -9.03 8.90 -6.91
CA THR A 80 -10.25 8.22 -6.44
C THR A 80 -10.03 7.61 -5.06
N PRO A 81 -10.82 8.01 -4.03
CA PRO A 81 -10.76 7.37 -2.71
C PRO A 81 -11.14 5.90 -2.78
N HIS A 82 -10.32 5.05 -2.19
CA HIS A 82 -10.55 3.62 -2.19
C HIS A 82 -9.98 2.92 -0.96
N THR A 83 -10.49 1.73 -0.70
CA THR A 83 -9.98 0.76 0.27
C THR A 83 -10.52 -0.62 -0.08
N TRP A 84 -9.96 -1.65 0.54
CA TRP A 84 -10.35 -3.03 0.30
C TRP A 84 -10.23 -3.86 1.58
N TRP A 85 -10.86 -5.02 1.59
CA TRP A 85 -10.71 -6.03 2.66
C TRP A 85 -11.05 -7.42 2.15
N ASN A 86 -10.52 -8.41 2.84
CA ASN A 86 -10.95 -9.79 2.65
C ASN A 86 -12.36 -9.94 3.22
N SER A 87 -13.33 -10.28 2.40
CA SER A 87 -14.72 -10.51 2.77
C SER A 87 -15.12 -11.99 2.66
N GLY A 88 -14.15 -12.87 2.49
CA GLY A 88 -14.31 -14.32 2.51
C GLY A 88 -13.86 -14.94 3.84
N ASP A 89 -14.02 -16.25 3.95
CA ASP A 89 -13.68 -17.03 5.14
C ASP A 89 -12.26 -17.63 5.06
N GLY A 90 -11.66 -17.64 3.87
CA GLY A 90 -10.32 -18.13 3.58
C GLY A 90 -9.33 -17.03 3.22
N LEU A 91 -8.12 -17.46 2.84
CA LEU A 91 -7.08 -16.55 2.37
C LEU A 91 -7.53 -15.87 1.07
N LEU A 92 -7.49 -14.54 1.04
CA LEU A 92 -7.63 -13.76 -0.18
C LEU A 92 -6.28 -13.63 -0.88
N ARG A 93 -6.24 -13.90 -2.19
CA ARG A 93 -5.07 -13.63 -3.05
C ARG A 93 -5.50 -12.74 -4.21
N PHE A 94 -4.82 -11.63 -4.40
CA PHE A 94 -5.03 -10.75 -5.55
C PHE A 94 -3.72 -10.11 -5.99
N VAL A 95 -3.67 -9.67 -7.24
CA VAL A 95 -2.57 -8.86 -7.75
C VAL A 95 -3.02 -7.42 -7.77
N THR A 96 -2.25 -6.54 -7.13
CA THR A 96 -2.37 -5.09 -7.31
C THR A 96 -1.25 -4.57 -8.21
N GLU A 97 -1.57 -3.59 -9.06
CA GLU A 97 -0.61 -2.90 -9.90
C GLU A 97 -0.76 -1.39 -9.74
N PHE A 98 0.34 -0.72 -9.46
CA PHE A 98 0.45 0.74 -9.41
C PHE A 98 1.04 1.28 -10.71
N ARG A 99 0.35 2.26 -11.33
CA ARG A 99 0.76 2.86 -12.61
C ARG A 99 0.53 4.38 -12.62
N PRO A 100 1.58 5.20 -12.69
CA PRO A 100 3.00 4.83 -12.50
C PRO A 100 3.30 4.36 -11.08
N ALA A 101 4.36 3.56 -10.93
CA ALA A 101 4.79 3.01 -9.64
C ALA A 101 5.26 4.05 -8.64
N LEU A 102 5.80 5.16 -9.12
CA LEU A 102 6.39 6.23 -8.30
C LEU A 102 7.33 5.66 -7.22
N ARG A 103 7.00 5.88 -5.94
CA ARG A 103 7.76 5.40 -4.78
C ARG A 103 7.04 4.32 -3.98
N MET A 104 6.08 3.62 -4.59
CA MET A 104 5.28 2.61 -3.89
C MET A 104 6.12 1.43 -3.37
N GLN A 105 7.21 1.06 -4.04
CA GLN A 105 8.14 0.07 -3.48
C GLN A 105 8.66 0.52 -2.11
N SER A 106 9.18 1.75 -2.01
CA SER A 106 9.68 2.31 -0.73
C SER A 106 8.58 2.44 0.33
N PHE A 107 7.32 2.64 -0.09
CA PHE A 107 6.17 2.60 0.81
C PHE A 107 6.05 1.22 1.48
N PHE A 108 6.00 0.13 0.70
CA PHE A 108 5.87 -1.23 1.24
C PHE A 108 7.07 -1.63 2.09
N GLU A 109 8.29 -1.32 1.64
CA GLU A 109 9.52 -1.58 2.39
C GLU A 109 9.51 -0.88 3.75
N THR A 110 9.12 0.40 3.78
CA THR A 110 9.05 1.17 5.03
C THR A 110 7.91 0.69 5.93
N LEU A 111 6.72 0.45 5.36
CA LEU A 111 5.56 -0.02 6.11
C LEU A 111 5.83 -1.36 6.80
N CYS A 112 6.31 -2.34 6.04
CA CYS A 112 6.62 -3.67 6.56
C CYS A 112 7.82 -3.65 7.51
N GLY A 113 8.86 -2.86 7.19
CA GLY A 113 10.02 -2.70 8.06
C GLY A 113 9.68 -2.12 9.43
N LEU A 114 8.87 -1.05 9.47
CA LEU A 114 8.38 -0.48 10.73
C LEU A 114 7.48 -1.47 11.48
N ALA A 115 6.61 -2.18 10.78
CA ALA A 115 5.74 -3.19 11.39
C ALA A 115 6.54 -4.35 12.01
N ALA A 116 7.63 -4.78 11.37
CA ALA A 116 8.54 -5.78 11.91
C ALA A 116 9.26 -5.30 13.19
N GLU A 117 9.45 -3.98 13.34
CA GLU A 117 9.94 -3.34 14.57
C GLU A 117 8.82 -3.11 15.62
N GLY A 118 7.59 -3.60 15.39
CA GLY A 118 6.43 -3.39 16.25
C GLY A 118 5.85 -1.97 16.20
N ARG A 119 6.20 -1.17 15.20
CA ARG A 119 5.81 0.23 15.07
C ARG A 119 4.69 0.39 14.05
N LYS A 120 3.64 1.12 14.44
CA LYS A 120 2.58 1.57 13.52
C LYS A 120 2.94 2.94 12.95
N PRO A 121 2.51 3.26 11.72
CA PRO A 121 2.65 4.61 11.19
C PRO A 121 1.91 5.63 12.07
N GLU A 122 2.65 6.56 12.64
CA GLU A 122 2.13 7.69 13.40
C GLU A 122 1.98 8.93 12.51
N LEU A 123 1.30 9.97 13.00
CA LEU A 123 1.10 11.22 12.25
C LEU A 123 2.42 11.81 11.74
N MET A 124 3.49 11.78 12.54
CA MET A 124 4.81 12.28 12.12
C MET A 124 5.41 11.43 11.00
N GLN A 125 5.24 10.11 11.05
CA GLN A 125 5.66 9.21 9.98
C GLN A 125 4.87 9.49 8.70
N ILE A 126 3.56 9.64 8.80
CA ILE A 126 2.70 9.97 7.67
C ILE A 126 3.08 11.32 7.06
N ALA A 127 3.27 12.36 7.89
CA ALA A 127 3.68 13.69 7.43
C ALA A 127 5.04 13.69 6.71
N ALA A 128 6.00 12.88 7.20
CA ALA A 128 7.30 12.73 6.56
C ALA A 128 7.21 12.02 5.20
N SER A 129 6.25 11.13 5.00
CA SER A 129 6.24 10.11 3.94
C SER A 129 5.19 10.33 2.87
N ALA A 130 3.97 10.73 3.22
CA ALA A 130 2.83 10.79 2.32
C ALA A 130 3.10 11.59 1.01
N PRO A 131 3.79 12.74 1.04
CA PRO A 131 4.09 13.47 -0.18
C PRO A 131 5.02 12.71 -1.15
N LEU A 132 5.88 11.83 -0.62
CA LEU A 132 6.80 11.02 -1.42
C LEU A 132 6.11 9.77 -1.98
N TRP A 133 5.22 9.17 -1.20
CA TRP A 133 4.52 7.94 -1.55
C TRP A 133 3.24 8.17 -2.36
N ASP A 134 2.87 9.43 -2.59
CA ASP A 134 1.65 9.82 -3.31
C ASP A 134 0.37 9.24 -2.68
N THR A 135 0.40 8.91 -1.38
CA THR A 135 -0.69 8.28 -0.64
C THR A 135 -1.24 9.23 0.40
N TYR A 136 -2.53 9.52 0.32
CA TYR A 136 -3.23 10.45 1.21
C TYR A 136 -4.51 9.80 1.73
N LEU A 137 -4.95 10.17 2.93
CA LEU A 137 -6.26 9.78 3.42
C LEU A 137 -7.36 10.44 2.56
N ALA A 138 -8.53 9.82 2.49
CA ALA A 138 -9.66 10.40 1.75
C ALA A 138 -10.19 11.70 2.40
N SER A 139 -9.94 11.88 3.72
CA SER A 139 -10.32 13.08 4.48
C SER A 139 -9.23 13.41 5.50
N PRO A 140 -8.95 14.70 5.76
CA PRO A 140 -9.47 15.90 5.09
C PRO A 140 -8.96 16.04 3.65
N PRO A 141 -9.40 17.05 2.87
CA PRO A 141 -8.93 17.25 1.50
C PRO A 141 -7.40 17.27 1.37
N VAL A 142 -6.87 16.72 0.27
CA VAL A 142 -5.42 16.55 0.08
C VAL A 142 -4.63 17.86 0.22
N VAL A 143 -5.21 18.99 -0.21
CA VAL A 143 -4.57 20.31 -0.07
C VAL A 143 -4.34 20.65 1.41
N VAL A 144 -5.30 20.34 2.27
CA VAL A 144 -5.21 20.56 3.73
C VAL A 144 -4.16 19.63 4.33
N GLN A 145 -4.19 18.35 3.97
CA GLN A 145 -3.18 17.37 4.42
C GLN A 145 -1.77 17.82 4.03
N ARG A 146 -1.56 18.27 2.78
CA ARG A 146 -0.25 18.74 2.30
C ARG A 146 0.24 19.97 3.06
N ALA A 147 -0.63 20.93 3.34
CA ALA A 147 -0.28 22.10 4.15
C ALA A 147 0.10 21.69 5.58
N LEU A 148 -0.70 20.84 6.22
CA LEU A 148 -0.41 20.32 7.54
C LEU A 148 0.91 19.53 7.58
N PHE A 149 1.14 18.65 6.60
CA PHE A 149 2.37 17.86 6.53
C PHE A 149 3.60 18.73 6.27
N ALA A 150 3.47 19.81 5.50
CA ALA A 150 4.57 20.78 5.31
C ALA A 150 4.99 21.44 6.62
N LEU A 151 4.04 21.73 7.52
CA LEU A 151 4.31 22.29 8.84
C LEU A 151 4.92 21.25 9.81
N ILE A 152 4.41 20.02 9.79
CA ILE A 152 4.85 18.95 10.71
C ILE A 152 6.19 18.34 10.28
N ARG A 153 6.47 18.26 9.00
CA ARG A 153 7.63 17.53 8.44
C ARG A 153 9.00 17.96 9.00
N PRO A 154 9.33 19.24 9.21
CA PRO A 154 10.60 19.62 9.84
C PRO A 154 10.78 19.00 11.23
N PHE A 155 9.72 19.00 12.04
CA PHE A 155 9.73 18.42 13.38
C PHE A 155 9.82 16.88 13.34
N ALA A 156 9.13 16.26 12.38
CA ALA A 156 9.22 14.82 12.16
C ALA A 156 10.66 14.43 11.79
N TRP A 157 11.31 15.18 10.90
CA TRP A 157 12.71 14.95 10.52
C TRP A 157 13.67 15.15 11.69
N ALA A 158 13.47 16.18 12.52
CA ALA A 158 14.28 16.41 13.71
C ALA A 158 14.17 15.24 14.70
N ARG A 159 13.04 14.53 14.73
CA ARG A 159 12.80 13.32 15.57
C ARG A 159 13.19 12.00 14.89
N GLY A 160 13.83 12.04 13.72
CA GLY A 160 14.30 10.85 13.03
C GLY A 160 13.28 10.16 12.13
N TYR A 161 12.06 10.69 11.97
CA TYR A 161 11.11 10.16 11.00
C TYR A 161 11.59 10.45 9.58
N ARG A 162 11.49 9.45 8.72
CA ARG A 162 11.92 9.55 7.32
C ARG A 162 10.88 8.93 6.41
N ALA A 163 10.79 9.43 5.19
CA ALA A 163 9.97 8.79 4.14
C ALA A 163 10.59 7.48 3.65
N ARG A 164 11.87 7.31 3.87
CA ARG A 164 12.66 6.15 3.48
C ARG A 164 13.75 5.90 4.52
N TYR A 165 13.97 4.65 4.85
CA TYR A 165 15.02 4.24 5.77
C TYR A 165 16.00 3.32 5.06
N ALA A 166 17.27 3.66 5.04
CA ALA A 166 18.30 2.89 4.36
C ALA A 166 18.34 1.41 4.79
N ARG A 167 18.00 1.11 6.06
CA ARG A 167 17.93 -0.27 6.57
C ARG A 167 16.81 -1.12 6.00
N PHE A 168 15.80 -0.49 5.37
CA PHE A 168 14.68 -1.19 4.71
C PHE A 168 14.79 -1.19 3.19
N ASP A 169 15.71 -0.38 2.62
CA ASP A 169 15.88 -0.27 1.18
C ASP A 169 16.30 -1.61 0.58
N GLY A 170 15.63 -1.99 -0.50
CA GLY A 170 15.89 -3.24 -1.22
C GLY A 170 15.41 -4.49 -0.51
N THR A 171 14.72 -4.38 0.65
CA THR A 171 14.19 -5.55 1.35
C THR A 171 13.08 -6.26 0.58
N PHE A 172 12.40 -5.55 -0.34
CA PHE A 172 11.44 -6.19 -1.24
C PHE A 172 12.12 -7.08 -2.29
N GLY A 173 13.44 -6.94 -2.47
CA GLY A 173 14.23 -7.81 -3.34
C GLY A 173 13.82 -7.80 -4.80
N GLU A 174 14.33 -8.78 -5.56
CA GLU A 174 13.98 -8.98 -6.97
C GLU A 174 12.59 -9.58 -7.13
N PRO A 175 11.90 -9.31 -8.27
CA PRO A 175 10.62 -9.93 -8.57
C PRO A 175 10.70 -11.45 -8.60
N LEU A 176 9.64 -12.11 -8.14
CA LEU A 176 9.46 -13.56 -8.27
C LEU A 176 8.54 -13.86 -9.46
N GLU A 177 8.89 -14.90 -10.23
CA GLU A 177 7.98 -15.40 -11.26
C GLU A 177 6.69 -15.91 -10.60
N PRO A 178 5.52 -15.64 -11.21
CA PRO A 178 4.26 -16.14 -10.69
C PRO A 178 4.23 -17.67 -10.76
N ALA A 179 3.77 -18.27 -9.67
CA ALA A 179 3.57 -19.73 -9.59
C ALA A 179 2.33 -20.16 -10.36
#